data_865c6b620319d5fbe0e11748b394e3f2
#
_entry.id   865c6b620319d5fbe0e11748b394e3f2
#
_cell.length_a   1.000
_cell.length_b   1.000
_cell.length_c   1.000
_cell.angle_alpha   90.00
_cell.angle_beta   90.00
_cell.angle_gamma   90.00
#
_symmetry.space_group_name_H-M   'P 1'
#
loop_
_entity.id
_entity.type
_entity.pdbx_description
1 polymer ?
#
loop_
_entity_poly.entity_id
_entity_poly.type
_entity_poly.pdbx_seq_one_letter_code
_entity_poly.pdbx_strand_id
1 'polypeptide(L)'
;MKHNKRRNGFGFVAATVVMAGVLSGCGGQTDSAEQQQDSSEVKKQETQQQESQRERENKTQTPRSYVIEKAETESEEEADKPDQEDAAPKEAVTFSIVGDSISTYLWDIPEGYSPFYPEYGAVKDRQDTWWQMFMDDTGSVLYTNASSSGSTCTGDSTSMDDPRCSCDELRVSDLNGPEGLIPDAILIYMGTNDLLKSIPLGTNDGTVPVTEGNIQNFSDAYTLMLDKLEREYPVSEIYCCTLTQIATWSDGGVLTEFVNGVDEGLTAADYSACIEKIAKNRGLSVVDLYGCGIGEENWSEVTTDGVHPTPEGMRYIAKAVEQGLGFEGSTN
;
A
#
# COMPACT_ATOMS: atom_id res chain seq x y z
N MET A 1 10.49 -44.37 -45.96
CA MET A 1 9.23 -44.09 -45.28
C MET A 1 9.40 -42.79 -44.50
N LYS A 2 8.68 -41.73 -44.93
CA LYS A 2 8.78 -40.38 -44.39
C LYS A 2 7.74 -40.24 -43.29
N HIS A 3 8.12 -39.83 -42.08
CA HIS A 3 7.20 -39.40 -41.04
C HIS A 3 7.36 -37.89 -40.78
N ASN A 4 6.24 -37.22 -41.06
CA ASN A 4 6.01 -35.79 -40.91
C ASN A 4 5.74 -35.47 -39.43
N LYS A 5 6.52 -34.56 -38.84
CA LYS A 5 6.23 -33.92 -37.57
C LYS A 5 5.59 -32.56 -37.82
N ARG A 6 4.31 -32.44 -37.47
CA ARG A 6 3.57 -31.18 -37.46
C ARG A 6 4.05 -30.32 -36.27
N ARG A 7 4.48 -29.10 -36.56
CA ARG A 7 4.72 -28.03 -35.60
C ARG A 7 3.43 -27.22 -35.46
N ASN A 8 2.85 -27.16 -34.26
CA ASN A 8 1.80 -26.22 -33.94
C ASN A 8 2.44 -24.90 -33.50
N GLY A 9 2.28 -23.87 -34.34
CA GLY A 9 2.63 -22.51 -33.99
C GLY A 9 1.41 -21.82 -33.40
N PHE A 10 1.53 -21.27 -32.21
CA PHE A 10 0.56 -20.31 -31.69
C PHE A 10 0.91 -18.93 -32.23
N GLY A 11 0.02 -18.37 -33.05
CA GLY A 11 0.17 -17.03 -33.60
C GLY A 11 -0.44 -16.00 -32.64
N PHE A 12 0.36 -15.00 -32.28
CA PHE A 12 -0.12 -13.78 -31.67
C PHE A 12 -0.88 -12.95 -32.70
N VAL A 13 -2.13 -12.60 -32.41
CA VAL A 13 -2.93 -11.65 -33.22
C VAL A 13 -2.75 -10.26 -32.59
N ALA A 14 -1.97 -9.42 -33.26
CA ALA A 14 -1.92 -7.99 -32.95
C ALA A 14 -3.11 -7.31 -33.64
N ALA A 15 -4.01 -6.72 -32.90
CA ALA A 15 -5.09 -5.89 -33.41
C ALA A 15 -4.60 -4.45 -33.62
N THR A 16 -4.35 -4.08 -34.87
CA THR A 16 -4.07 -2.71 -35.28
C THR A 16 -5.39 -1.98 -35.54
N VAL A 17 -5.70 -0.96 -34.73
CA VAL A 17 -6.83 -0.06 -34.99
C VAL A 17 -6.35 1.06 -35.90
N VAL A 18 -6.88 1.10 -37.13
CA VAL A 18 -6.68 2.20 -38.10
C VAL A 18 -7.76 3.24 -37.85
N MET A 19 -7.35 4.44 -37.47
CA MET A 19 -8.23 5.63 -37.52
C MET A 19 -8.21 6.23 -38.92
N ALA A 20 -9.35 6.21 -39.57
CA ALA A 20 -9.58 6.96 -40.81
C ALA A 20 -10.15 8.35 -40.48
N GLY A 21 -9.39 9.40 -40.81
CA GLY A 21 -9.85 10.78 -40.74
C GLY A 21 -10.75 11.09 -41.92
N VAL A 22 -11.82 11.85 -41.65
CA VAL A 22 -12.62 12.51 -42.69
C VAL A 22 -12.57 14.01 -42.42
N LEU A 23 -11.95 14.75 -43.33
CA LEU A 23 -12.00 16.19 -43.47
C LEU A 23 -13.18 16.61 -44.35
N SER A 24 -14.00 17.55 -43.88
CA SER A 24 -14.79 18.52 -44.66
C SER A 24 -15.53 19.41 -43.64
N GLY A 25 -15.55 20.70 -43.59
CA GLY A 25 -15.32 21.73 -44.49
C GLY A 25 -16.32 22.86 -44.22
N CYS A 26 -15.83 24.06 -43.91
CA CYS A 26 -16.46 25.39 -44.08
C CYS A 26 -17.73 25.81 -43.31
N GLY A 27 -17.61 26.85 -42.50
CA GLY A 27 -18.46 28.03 -42.59
C GLY A 27 -19.30 28.38 -41.38
N GLY A 28 -19.02 29.55 -40.78
CA GLY A 28 -19.99 30.26 -39.94
C GLY A 28 -19.47 30.74 -38.58
N GLN A 29 -18.90 31.93 -38.56
CA GLN A 29 -18.62 32.73 -37.35
C GLN A 29 -19.93 33.24 -36.77
N THR A 30 -20.16 33.12 -35.46
CA THR A 30 -20.50 34.20 -34.50
C THR A 30 -20.97 33.59 -33.17
N ASP A 31 -20.59 34.26 -32.07
CA ASP A 31 -21.14 34.22 -30.71
C ASP A 31 -20.92 32.99 -29.83
N SER A 32 -19.77 32.96 -29.16
CA SER A 32 -19.52 32.01 -28.05
C SER A 32 -18.72 32.61 -26.88
N ALA A 33 -18.65 33.91 -26.72
CA ALA A 33 -17.84 34.54 -25.66
C ALA A 33 -18.61 34.81 -24.34
N GLU A 34 -19.93 34.87 -24.34
CA GLU A 34 -20.72 35.19 -23.13
C GLU A 34 -21.17 33.97 -22.32
N GLN A 35 -21.22 32.75 -22.90
CA GLN A 35 -21.65 31.55 -22.15
C GLN A 35 -20.52 30.85 -21.36
N GLN A 36 -19.25 31.15 -21.62
CA GLN A 36 -18.14 30.54 -20.85
C GLN A 36 -17.80 31.30 -19.57
N GLN A 37 -18.22 32.54 -19.42
CA GLN A 37 -17.95 33.36 -18.24
C GLN A 37 -18.90 33.02 -17.06
N ASP A 38 -20.14 32.65 -17.36
CA ASP A 38 -21.16 32.35 -16.35
C ASP A 38 -20.93 30.98 -15.68
N SER A 39 -20.41 29.97 -16.41
CA SER A 39 -20.12 28.66 -15.87
C SER A 39 -18.88 28.60 -14.98
N SER A 40 -17.94 29.52 -15.10
CA SER A 40 -16.73 29.57 -14.28
C SER A 40 -16.96 30.27 -12.94
N GLU A 41 -17.91 31.23 -12.87
CA GLU A 41 -18.29 31.88 -11.61
C GLU A 41 -19.16 30.96 -10.73
N VAL A 42 -20.05 30.16 -11.31
CA VAL A 42 -20.88 29.20 -10.58
C VAL A 42 -20.00 28.10 -9.95
N LYS A 43 -19.02 27.55 -10.69
CA LYS A 43 -18.08 26.58 -10.15
C LYS A 43 -17.20 27.12 -9.02
N LYS A 44 -16.76 28.38 -9.12
CA LYS A 44 -16.00 29.02 -8.03
C LYS A 44 -16.82 29.24 -6.76
N GLN A 45 -18.11 29.55 -6.89
CA GLN A 45 -19.00 29.72 -5.73
C GLN A 45 -19.33 28.38 -5.05
N GLU A 46 -19.49 27.29 -5.82
CA GLU A 46 -19.70 25.96 -5.26
C GLU A 46 -18.46 25.44 -4.52
N THR A 47 -17.25 25.66 -5.06
CA THR A 47 -16.00 25.28 -4.39
C THR A 47 -15.78 26.07 -3.09
N GLN A 48 -16.05 27.36 -3.06
CA GLN A 48 -15.94 28.19 -1.84
C GLN A 48 -16.98 27.81 -0.77
N GLN A 49 -18.16 27.35 -1.17
CA GLN A 49 -19.16 26.87 -0.22
C GLN A 49 -18.79 25.51 0.39
N GLN A 50 -18.17 24.61 -0.39
CA GLN A 50 -17.65 23.34 0.11
C GLN A 50 -16.47 23.50 1.06
N GLU A 51 -15.52 24.40 0.75
CA GLU A 51 -14.42 24.71 1.67
C GLU A 51 -14.91 25.34 2.98
N SER A 52 -15.90 26.24 2.94
CA SER A 52 -16.44 26.85 4.15
C SER A 52 -17.26 25.88 5.02
N GLN A 53 -17.82 24.81 4.45
CA GLN A 53 -18.48 23.74 5.20
C GLN A 53 -17.44 22.83 5.86
N ARG A 54 -16.38 22.43 5.16
CA ARG A 54 -15.27 21.65 5.73
C ARG A 54 -14.57 22.37 6.89
N GLU A 55 -14.37 23.69 6.78
CA GLU A 55 -13.80 24.48 7.90
C GLU A 55 -14.71 24.59 9.13
N ARG A 56 -16.03 24.49 8.97
CA ARG A 56 -16.98 24.53 10.10
C ARG A 56 -17.09 23.19 10.82
N GLU A 57 -16.96 22.09 10.11
CA GLU A 57 -16.99 20.73 10.68
C GLU A 57 -15.68 20.43 11.44
N ASN A 58 -14.55 20.94 10.98
CA ASN A 58 -13.25 20.73 11.64
C ASN A 58 -13.07 21.54 12.96
N LYS A 59 -13.96 22.48 13.29
CA LYS A 59 -13.88 23.29 14.53
C LYS A 59 -14.63 22.69 15.72
N THR A 60 -15.28 21.53 15.58
CA THR A 60 -16.10 20.92 16.64
C THR A 60 -15.47 19.72 17.33
N GLN A 61 -14.26 19.31 16.98
CA GLN A 61 -13.56 18.24 17.68
C GLN A 61 -12.54 18.81 18.66
N THR A 62 -12.88 18.75 19.93
CA THR A 62 -11.96 19.08 21.03
C THR A 62 -11.02 17.90 21.28
N PRO A 63 -9.68 18.11 21.36
CA PRO A 63 -8.77 17.02 21.67
C PRO A 63 -9.02 16.50 23.09
N ARG A 64 -9.18 15.20 23.24
CA ARG A 64 -9.13 14.55 24.56
C ARG A 64 -7.70 14.63 25.07
N SER A 65 -7.46 15.56 25.99
CA SER A 65 -6.22 15.59 26.75
C SER A 65 -6.23 14.48 27.78
N TYR A 66 -5.33 13.52 27.66
CA TYR A 66 -5.00 12.61 28.76
C TYR A 66 -4.11 13.35 29.77
N VAL A 67 -4.67 13.65 30.93
CA VAL A 67 -3.91 14.15 32.08
C VAL A 67 -3.35 12.94 32.81
N ILE A 68 -2.04 12.77 32.77
CA ILE A 68 -1.32 11.85 33.65
C ILE A 68 -1.16 12.54 34.99
N GLU A 69 -1.94 12.17 35.99
CA GLU A 69 -1.70 12.53 37.37
C GLU A 69 -0.56 11.65 37.93
N LYS A 70 0.56 12.28 38.22
CA LYS A 70 1.62 11.70 39.08
C LYS A 70 1.12 11.73 40.53
N ALA A 71 0.84 10.58 41.09
CA ALA A 71 0.76 10.42 42.55
C ALA A 71 2.12 10.03 43.10
N GLU A 72 2.74 10.95 43.85
CA GLU A 72 3.87 10.65 44.73
C GLU A 72 3.33 10.11 46.05
N THR A 73 3.73 8.93 46.46
CA THR A 73 3.69 8.47 47.85
C THR A 73 4.91 7.63 48.17
N GLU A 74 5.55 8.03 49.25
CA GLU A 74 6.78 7.46 49.83
C GLU A 74 6.50 6.11 50.53
N SER A 75 7.54 5.25 50.44
CA SER A 75 8.07 4.25 51.39
C SER A 75 7.18 3.20 52.02
N GLU A 76 7.52 1.92 51.80
CA GLU A 76 8.22 1.08 52.80
C GLU A 76 8.69 -0.23 52.18
N GLU A 77 9.90 -0.69 52.55
CA GLU A 77 10.55 -1.92 52.14
C GLU A 77 9.80 -3.16 52.62
N GLU A 78 9.52 -4.08 51.67
CA GLU A 78 9.55 -5.52 51.98
C GLU A 78 9.96 -6.30 50.72
N ALA A 79 11.08 -7.02 50.85
CA ALA A 79 11.58 -7.90 49.82
C ALA A 79 10.72 -9.16 49.71
N ASP A 80 10.18 -9.48 48.53
CA ASP A 80 10.09 -10.86 48.02
C ASP A 80 9.62 -10.93 46.56
N LYS A 81 10.36 -11.69 45.75
CA LYS A 81 10.10 -12.25 44.41
C LYS A 81 9.81 -11.30 43.25
N PRO A 82 10.43 -11.55 42.08
CA PRO A 82 10.03 -10.89 40.85
C PRO A 82 8.72 -11.50 40.39
N ASP A 83 7.62 -10.83 40.67
CA ASP A 83 6.39 -11.03 39.93
C ASP A 83 6.67 -10.67 38.46
N GLN A 84 6.44 -11.63 37.57
CA GLN A 84 6.23 -11.30 36.17
C GLN A 84 5.06 -10.33 36.17
N GLU A 85 5.33 -9.05 35.87
CA GLU A 85 4.29 -8.13 35.44
C GLU A 85 3.70 -8.76 34.17
N ASP A 86 2.53 -9.38 34.31
CA ASP A 86 1.66 -9.65 33.15
C ASP A 86 1.40 -8.29 32.50
N ALA A 87 2.08 -8.04 31.40
CA ALA A 87 1.80 -6.86 30.58
C ALA A 87 0.32 -6.89 30.26
N ALA A 88 -0.40 -5.81 30.59
CA ALA A 88 -1.81 -5.72 30.24
C ALA A 88 -1.96 -5.98 28.73
N PRO A 89 -2.96 -6.77 28.30
CA PRO A 89 -3.16 -7.05 26.91
C PRO A 89 -3.25 -5.73 26.14
N LYS A 90 -2.52 -5.61 25.03
CA LYS A 90 -2.55 -4.41 24.18
C LYS A 90 -3.99 -4.28 23.66
N GLU A 91 -4.56 -3.09 23.73
CA GLU A 91 -5.88 -2.83 23.17
C GLU A 91 -5.87 -3.12 21.66
N ALA A 92 -7.00 -3.65 21.17
CA ALA A 92 -7.22 -3.85 19.74
C ALA A 92 -7.10 -2.50 19.01
N VAL A 93 -6.39 -2.49 17.88
CA VAL A 93 -6.21 -1.30 17.05
C VAL A 93 -7.15 -1.33 15.85
N THR A 94 -7.60 -0.16 15.42
CA THR A 94 -8.26 0.01 14.13
C THR A 94 -7.20 0.34 13.08
N PHE A 95 -7.26 -0.27 11.89
CA PHE A 95 -6.23 -0.04 10.90
C PHE A 95 -6.78 0.01 9.47
N SER A 96 -6.02 0.67 8.59
CA SER A 96 -6.27 0.68 7.15
C SER A 96 -5.00 0.28 6.40
N ILE A 97 -5.16 -0.20 5.17
CA ILE A 97 -4.07 -0.73 4.35
C ILE A 97 -3.96 0.06 3.06
N VAL A 98 -2.73 0.42 2.68
CA VAL A 98 -2.35 0.78 1.33
C VAL A 98 -1.42 -0.31 0.81
N GLY A 99 -1.88 -1.11 -0.16
CA GLY A 99 -1.17 -2.31 -0.59
C GLY A 99 -1.35 -2.64 -2.07
N ASP A 100 -0.72 -3.72 -2.49
CA ASP A 100 -0.80 -4.28 -3.83
C ASP A 100 -1.56 -5.62 -3.87
N SER A 101 -1.25 -6.50 -4.84
CA SER A 101 -1.90 -7.81 -5.00
C SER A 101 -1.86 -8.69 -3.76
N ILE A 102 -0.76 -8.61 -2.97
CA ILE A 102 -0.56 -9.45 -1.78
C ILE A 102 -1.61 -9.17 -0.69
N SER A 103 -2.13 -7.95 -0.66
CA SER A 103 -3.11 -7.51 0.35
C SER A 103 -4.55 -7.50 -0.14
N THR A 104 -4.81 -7.77 -1.44
CA THR A 104 -6.18 -7.75 -1.99
C THR A 104 -6.97 -8.99 -1.64
N TYR A 105 -8.29 -8.82 -1.51
CA TYR A 105 -9.26 -9.91 -1.57
C TYR A 105 -10.57 -9.35 -2.14
N LEU A 106 -11.23 -10.11 -3.03
CA LEU A 106 -12.49 -9.70 -3.67
C LEU A 106 -13.52 -9.37 -2.60
N TRP A 107 -14.20 -8.23 -2.73
CA TRP A 107 -15.18 -7.63 -1.82
C TRP A 107 -14.61 -6.91 -0.58
N ASP A 108 -13.30 -6.98 -0.34
CA ASP A 108 -12.63 -6.28 0.77
C ASP A 108 -11.77 -5.09 0.30
N ILE A 109 -11.90 -4.71 -0.97
CA ILE A 109 -11.22 -3.56 -1.58
C ILE A 109 -12.26 -2.63 -2.23
N PRO A 110 -11.96 -1.33 -2.44
CA PRO A 110 -12.90 -0.38 -3.03
C PRO A 110 -13.34 -0.78 -4.45
N GLU A 111 -14.54 -0.33 -4.84
CA GLU A 111 -15.03 -0.52 -6.21
C GLU A 111 -14.08 0.13 -7.22
N GLY A 112 -13.79 -0.59 -8.30
CA GLY A 112 -12.85 -0.15 -9.34
C GLY A 112 -11.40 -0.57 -9.09
N TYR A 113 -11.06 -1.08 -7.90
CA TYR A 113 -9.74 -1.65 -7.62
C TYR A 113 -9.67 -3.10 -8.08
N SER A 114 -8.48 -3.56 -8.45
CA SER A 114 -8.27 -4.90 -9.01
C SER A 114 -7.94 -5.91 -7.93
N PRO A 115 -8.76 -6.94 -7.70
CA PRO A 115 -8.43 -8.03 -6.80
C PRO A 115 -7.42 -9.00 -7.43
N PHE A 116 -6.63 -9.69 -6.61
CA PHE A 116 -5.86 -10.87 -6.99
C PHE A 116 -6.50 -12.14 -6.42
N TYR A 117 -6.77 -12.13 -5.13
CA TYR A 117 -7.45 -13.24 -4.46
C TYR A 117 -8.98 -13.06 -4.47
N PRO A 118 -9.75 -14.14 -4.52
CA PRO A 118 -9.38 -15.57 -4.53
C PRO A 118 -9.16 -16.15 -5.93
N GLU A 119 -9.26 -15.35 -7.01
CA GLU A 119 -9.21 -15.85 -8.39
C GLU A 119 -7.84 -16.48 -8.69
N TYR A 120 -6.78 -15.77 -8.36
CA TYR A 120 -5.40 -16.19 -8.60
C TYR A 120 -4.72 -16.67 -7.30
N GLY A 121 -3.54 -17.28 -7.44
CA GLY A 121 -2.74 -17.75 -6.31
C GLY A 121 -3.39 -18.86 -5.48
N ALA A 122 -2.84 -19.12 -4.30
CA ALA A 122 -3.26 -20.21 -3.41
C ALA A 122 -4.27 -19.81 -2.33
N VAL A 123 -4.39 -18.52 -2.01
CA VAL A 123 -5.34 -18.01 -1.01
C VAL A 123 -6.75 -18.00 -1.61
N LYS A 124 -7.62 -18.88 -1.11
CA LYS A 124 -8.98 -19.05 -1.62
C LYS A 124 -10.06 -18.55 -0.67
N ASP A 125 -9.76 -18.51 0.60
CA ASP A 125 -10.65 -18.02 1.65
C ASP A 125 -10.11 -16.71 2.24
N ARG A 126 -11.00 -15.81 2.62
CA ARG A 126 -10.67 -14.54 3.27
C ARG A 126 -9.84 -14.74 4.55
N GLN A 127 -10.14 -15.80 5.29
CA GLN A 127 -9.42 -16.21 6.50
C GLN A 127 -7.94 -16.50 6.27
N ASP A 128 -7.56 -16.79 5.03
CA ASP A 128 -6.18 -17.09 4.65
C ASP A 128 -5.38 -15.84 4.23
N THR A 129 -5.96 -14.64 4.30
CA THR A 129 -5.25 -13.39 4.07
C THR A 129 -4.47 -12.98 5.33
N TRP A 130 -3.30 -12.36 5.17
CA TRP A 130 -2.46 -11.94 6.29
C TRP A 130 -3.18 -10.97 7.24
N TRP A 131 -3.98 -10.05 6.69
CA TRP A 131 -4.69 -9.06 7.50
C TRP A 131 -5.88 -9.64 8.25
N GLN A 132 -6.56 -10.68 7.71
CA GLN A 132 -7.60 -11.38 8.46
C GLN A 132 -6.98 -12.20 9.60
N MET A 133 -5.86 -12.90 9.32
CA MET A 133 -5.12 -13.61 10.36
C MET A 133 -4.66 -12.68 11.48
N PHE A 134 -4.14 -11.48 11.11
CA PHE A 134 -3.78 -10.45 12.08
C PHE A 134 -4.97 -10.00 12.92
N MET A 135 -6.15 -9.78 12.29
CA MET A 135 -7.37 -9.44 13.02
C MET A 135 -7.80 -10.53 13.99
N ASP A 136 -7.77 -11.79 13.55
CA ASP A 136 -8.19 -12.94 14.36
C ASP A 136 -7.25 -13.14 15.58
N ASP A 137 -5.95 -12.92 15.40
CA ASP A 137 -4.96 -13.12 16.46
C ASP A 137 -4.92 -11.96 17.47
N THR A 138 -5.28 -10.72 17.05
CA THR A 138 -5.13 -9.52 17.89
C THR A 138 -6.45 -8.88 18.31
N GLY A 139 -7.55 -9.24 17.68
CA GLY A 139 -8.85 -8.55 17.83
C GLY A 139 -8.90 -7.18 17.13
N SER A 140 -7.87 -6.83 16.34
CA SER A 140 -7.83 -5.56 15.59
C SER A 140 -8.94 -5.48 14.54
N VAL A 141 -9.28 -4.27 14.09
CA VAL A 141 -10.39 -4.03 13.17
C VAL A 141 -9.88 -3.33 11.91
N LEU A 142 -10.09 -3.94 10.76
CA LEU A 142 -9.80 -3.33 9.46
C LEU A 142 -10.88 -2.30 9.12
N TYR A 143 -10.47 -1.05 8.85
CA TYR A 143 -11.36 0.01 8.35
C TYR A 143 -11.42 -0.02 6.84
N THR A 144 -10.34 0.29 6.16
CA THR A 144 -10.28 0.31 4.68
C THR A 144 -9.08 -0.44 4.17
N ASN A 145 -9.30 -1.33 3.20
CA ASN A 145 -8.24 -1.99 2.45
C ASN A 145 -8.10 -1.33 1.07
N ALA A 146 -7.31 -0.27 0.96
CA ALA A 146 -7.04 0.42 -0.30
C ALA A 146 -5.93 -0.27 -1.12
N SER A 147 -5.99 -1.61 -1.23
CA SER A 147 -5.04 -2.40 -2.02
C SER A 147 -5.56 -2.65 -3.44
N SER A 148 -4.66 -2.63 -4.43
CA SER A 148 -5.01 -2.93 -5.83
C SER A 148 -3.92 -3.77 -6.49
N SER A 149 -4.31 -4.86 -7.13
CA SER A 149 -3.38 -5.79 -7.80
C SER A 149 -2.60 -5.10 -8.90
N GLY A 150 -1.28 -5.33 -8.94
CA GLY A 150 -0.38 -4.75 -9.94
C GLY A 150 -0.03 -3.28 -9.72
N SER A 151 -0.52 -2.67 -8.63
CA SER A 151 -0.24 -1.26 -8.35
C SER A 151 1.21 -1.03 -7.92
N THR A 152 1.76 0.12 -8.33
CA THR A 152 3.09 0.62 -7.97
C THR A 152 2.95 1.88 -7.12
N CYS A 153 4.02 2.35 -6.51
CA CYS A 153 4.05 3.70 -5.92
C CYS A 153 4.02 4.76 -7.01
N THR A 154 4.77 4.56 -8.10
CA THR A 154 4.92 5.51 -9.20
C THR A 154 3.76 5.54 -10.19
N GLY A 155 2.91 4.51 -10.22
CA GLY A 155 1.95 4.31 -11.29
C GLY A 155 2.56 3.77 -12.57
N ASP A 156 1.73 3.44 -13.55
CA ASP A 156 2.16 2.92 -14.85
C ASP A 156 2.34 4.00 -15.90
N SER A 157 1.94 5.20 -15.61
CA SER A 157 1.85 6.27 -16.58
C SER A 157 2.43 7.57 -16.03
N THR A 158 2.52 8.53 -16.90
CA THR A 158 2.84 9.90 -16.55
C THR A 158 1.69 10.62 -15.83
N SER A 159 0.57 9.95 -15.60
CA SER A 159 -0.59 10.47 -14.85
C SER A 159 -0.59 9.95 -13.43
N MET A 160 -0.66 10.86 -12.49
CA MET A 160 -0.82 10.55 -11.06
C MET A 160 -2.27 10.20 -10.71
N ASP A 161 -3.21 10.37 -11.64
CA ASP A 161 -4.64 10.05 -11.46
C ASP A 161 -4.96 8.58 -11.76
N ASP A 162 -3.97 7.69 -11.70
CA ASP A 162 -4.17 6.24 -11.86
C ASP A 162 -4.43 5.60 -10.49
N PRO A 163 -5.62 5.02 -10.22
CA PRO A 163 -5.91 4.36 -8.95
C PRO A 163 -4.96 3.19 -8.64
N ARG A 164 -4.16 2.73 -9.60
CA ARG A 164 -3.07 1.78 -9.39
C ARG A 164 -1.80 2.42 -8.83
N CYS A 165 -1.70 3.74 -8.78
CA CYS A 165 -0.60 4.47 -8.18
C CYS A 165 -0.87 4.71 -6.69
N SER A 166 0.00 4.28 -5.77
CA SER A 166 -0.24 4.45 -4.35
C SER A 166 -0.01 5.88 -3.85
N CYS A 167 0.70 6.71 -4.60
CA CYS A 167 0.82 8.14 -4.29
C CYS A 167 -0.30 8.98 -4.88
N ASP A 168 -1.30 8.38 -5.55
CA ASP A 168 -2.50 9.06 -6.00
C ASP A 168 -3.36 9.55 -4.83
N GLU A 169 -3.97 10.71 -4.99
CA GLU A 169 -4.81 11.33 -3.96
C GLU A 169 -5.99 10.44 -3.57
N LEU A 170 -6.61 9.75 -4.53
CA LEU A 170 -7.76 8.86 -4.27
C LEU A 170 -7.39 7.69 -3.36
N ARG A 171 -6.16 7.13 -3.53
CA ARG A 171 -5.69 6.01 -2.72
C ARG A 171 -5.39 6.39 -1.27
N VAL A 172 -4.94 7.61 -1.04
CA VAL A 172 -4.48 8.07 0.27
C VAL A 172 -5.53 8.90 1.02
N SER A 173 -6.61 9.34 0.37
CA SER A 173 -7.60 10.23 0.99
C SER A 173 -8.81 9.51 1.59
N ASP A 174 -9.04 8.24 1.28
CA ASP A 174 -10.21 7.49 1.76
C ASP A 174 -9.81 6.21 2.52
N LEU A 175 -9.10 6.40 3.63
CA LEU A 175 -8.70 5.32 4.53
C LEU A 175 -9.50 5.32 5.83
N ASN A 176 -10.54 6.15 5.92
CA ASN A 176 -11.39 6.23 7.10
C ASN A 176 -12.27 4.99 7.25
N GLY A 177 -12.60 4.67 8.48
CA GLY A 177 -13.60 3.68 8.83
C GLY A 177 -15.03 4.19 8.69
N PRO A 178 -16.01 3.41 9.21
CA PRO A 178 -17.41 3.80 9.22
C PRO A 178 -17.62 5.19 9.82
N GLU A 179 -18.54 5.97 9.24
CA GLU A 179 -18.87 7.33 9.69
C GLU A 179 -17.68 8.31 9.70
N GLY A 180 -16.61 8.01 8.94
CA GLY A 180 -15.43 8.85 8.84
C GLY A 180 -14.48 8.74 10.04
N LEU A 181 -14.54 7.64 10.80
CA LEU A 181 -13.59 7.38 11.89
C LEU A 181 -12.17 7.21 11.35
N ILE A 182 -11.24 7.95 11.95
CA ILE A 182 -9.82 7.88 11.58
C ILE A 182 -9.22 6.57 12.15
N PRO A 183 -8.47 5.77 11.36
CA PRO A 183 -7.82 4.57 11.86
C PRO A 183 -6.69 4.92 12.85
N ASP A 184 -6.45 4.06 13.84
CA ASP A 184 -5.31 4.20 14.75
C ASP A 184 -3.98 3.96 14.00
N ALA A 185 -3.99 3.04 13.03
CA ALA A 185 -2.80 2.67 12.26
C ALA A 185 -3.07 2.65 10.75
N ILE A 186 -2.07 3.03 9.96
CA ILE A 186 -2.06 2.84 8.50
C ILE A 186 -0.86 1.97 8.14
N LEU A 187 -1.13 0.82 7.56
CA LEU A 187 -0.14 -0.14 7.10
C LEU A 187 0.12 0.06 5.61
N ILE A 188 1.37 0.36 5.24
CA ILE A 188 1.78 0.56 3.86
C ILE A 188 2.62 -0.64 3.43
N TYR A 189 2.07 -1.50 2.57
CA TYR A 189 2.80 -2.64 1.98
C TYR A 189 2.85 -2.45 0.46
N MET A 190 3.78 -1.62 0.01
CA MET A 190 3.93 -1.16 -1.37
C MET A 190 5.40 -1.20 -1.81
N GLY A 191 5.63 -1.40 -3.12
CA GLY A 191 6.95 -1.41 -3.74
C GLY A 191 7.27 -2.71 -4.47
N THR A 192 6.54 -3.81 -4.21
CA THR A 192 6.71 -5.09 -4.92
C THR A 192 6.63 -4.92 -6.43
N ASN A 193 5.61 -4.22 -6.90
CA ASN A 193 5.44 -4.00 -8.34
C ASN A 193 6.40 -2.98 -8.91
N ASP A 194 6.88 -2.03 -8.12
CA ASP A 194 7.95 -1.12 -8.56
C ASP A 194 9.23 -1.91 -8.84
N LEU A 195 9.61 -2.84 -7.95
CA LEU A 195 10.72 -3.75 -8.17
C LEU A 195 10.50 -4.64 -9.41
N LEU A 196 9.34 -5.32 -9.53
CA LEU A 196 9.04 -6.24 -10.62
C LEU A 196 8.97 -5.56 -11.99
N LYS A 197 8.53 -4.32 -12.05
CA LYS A 197 8.47 -3.49 -13.27
C LYS A 197 9.77 -2.75 -13.54
N SER A 198 10.80 -2.98 -12.72
CA SER A 198 12.10 -2.33 -12.84
C SER A 198 12.00 -0.79 -12.81
N ILE A 199 11.15 -0.25 -11.94
CA ILE A 199 11.09 1.18 -11.70
C ILE A 199 12.38 1.59 -10.98
N PRO A 200 13.10 2.64 -11.42
CA PRO A 200 14.31 3.09 -10.74
C PRO A 200 14.07 3.39 -9.26
N LEU A 201 15.02 3.00 -8.40
CA LEU A 201 14.90 3.19 -6.95
C LEU A 201 14.88 4.67 -6.57
N GLY A 202 15.70 5.48 -7.24
CA GLY A 202 15.89 6.89 -6.90
C GLY A 202 16.84 7.10 -5.72
N THR A 203 16.92 8.35 -5.25
CA THR A 203 17.87 8.74 -4.19
C THR A 203 17.25 9.55 -3.08
N ASN A 204 15.95 9.85 -3.13
CA ASN A 204 15.26 10.58 -2.08
C ASN A 204 15.23 9.73 -0.81
N ASP A 205 15.59 10.32 0.29
CA ASP A 205 15.62 9.64 1.60
C ASP A 205 14.49 10.07 2.53
N GLY A 206 13.43 10.67 1.96
CA GLY A 206 12.25 11.13 2.69
C GLY A 206 12.39 12.53 3.28
N THR A 207 13.56 13.18 3.16
CA THR A 207 13.78 14.53 3.70
C THR A 207 13.55 15.64 2.67
N VAL A 208 13.52 15.29 1.38
CA VAL A 208 13.32 16.24 0.30
C VAL A 208 11.88 16.19 -0.17
N PRO A 209 11.08 17.26 0.00
CA PRO A 209 9.71 17.31 -0.45
C PRO A 209 9.60 17.06 -1.96
N VAL A 210 8.59 16.29 -2.35
CA VAL A 210 8.33 15.95 -3.75
C VAL A 210 7.11 16.71 -4.24
N THR A 211 7.25 17.34 -5.40
CA THR A 211 6.12 18.01 -6.07
C THR A 211 5.40 17.00 -6.95
N GLU A 212 4.08 17.02 -6.92
CA GLU A 212 3.25 16.25 -7.85
C GLU A 212 3.61 16.54 -9.30
N GLY A 213 3.52 15.52 -10.14
CA GLY A 213 3.83 15.62 -11.55
C GLY A 213 4.54 14.38 -12.05
N ASN A 214 5.61 14.56 -12.79
CA ASN A 214 6.32 13.46 -13.42
C ASN A 214 7.20 12.69 -12.41
N ILE A 215 6.63 11.80 -11.65
CA ILE A 215 7.35 10.90 -10.72
C ILE A 215 7.92 9.71 -11.54
N GLN A 216 9.25 9.56 -11.55
CA GLN A 216 9.95 8.57 -12.36
C GLN A 216 10.69 7.51 -11.54
N ASN A 217 10.66 7.57 -10.22
CA ASN A 217 11.38 6.64 -9.36
C ASN A 217 10.58 6.36 -8.08
N PHE A 218 10.90 5.21 -7.48
CA PHE A 218 10.22 4.70 -6.30
C PHE A 218 10.35 5.63 -5.09
N SER A 219 11.57 6.11 -4.76
CA SER A 219 11.81 6.88 -3.54
C SER A 219 11.08 8.23 -3.53
N ASP A 220 10.95 8.89 -4.70
CA ASP A 220 10.14 10.11 -4.81
C ASP A 220 8.65 9.81 -4.64
N ALA A 221 8.14 8.76 -5.30
CA ALA A 221 6.74 8.36 -5.19
C ALA A 221 6.37 7.97 -3.76
N TYR A 222 7.23 7.19 -3.11
CA TYR A 222 7.03 6.75 -1.72
C TYR A 222 7.03 7.95 -0.76
N THR A 223 7.96 8.89 -0.95
CA THR A 223 8.01 10.14 -0.17
C THR A 223 6.73 10.96 -0.36
N LEU A 224 6.27 11.14 -1.60
CA LEU A 224 5.03 11.88 -1.89
C LEU A 224 3.79 11.21 -1.27
N MET A 225 3.71 9.88 -1.32
CA MET A 225 2.64 9.13 -0.66
C MET A 225 2.63 9.41 0.85
N LEU A 226 3.79 9.38 1.50
CA LEU A 226 3.90 9.69 2.92
C LEU A 226 3.53 11.15 3.23
N ASP A 227 3.96 12.12 2.42
CA ASP A 227 3.58 13.53 2.59
C ASP A 227 2.06 13.70 2.59
N LYS A 228 1.35 12.96 1.74
CA LYS A 228 -0.10 12.98 1.67
C LYS A 228 -0.74 12.29 2.88
N LEU A 229 -0.27 11.12 3.26
CA LEU A 229 -0.80 10.37 4.40
C LEU A 229 -0.62 11.12 5.72
N GLU A 230 0.55 11.68 5.99
CA GLU A 230 0.80 12.47 7.19
C GLU A 230 -0.06 13.75 7.25
N ARG A 231 -0.38 14.33 6.08
CA ARG A 231 -1.28 15.49 5.98
C ARG A 231 -2.74 15.10 6.27
N GLU A 232 -3.22 14.00 5.69
CA GLU A 232 -4.63 13.57 5.80
C GLU A 232 -4.92 12.87 7.14
N TYR A 233 -3.93 12.14 7.69
CA TYR A 233 -4.08 11.32 8.91
C TYR A 233 -3.05 11.70 9.98
N PRO A 234 -3.05 12.95 10.47
CA PRO A 234 -2.01 13.45 11.39
C PRO A 234 -2.03 12.80 12.78
N VAL A 235 -3.05 11.99 13.08
CA VAL A 235 -3.19 11.30 14.37
C VAL A 235 -3.04 9.79 14.27
N SER A 236 -2.97 9.26 13.04
CA SER A 236 -2.73 7.83 12.80
C SER A 236 -1.25 7.52 12.88
N GLU A 237 -0.90 6.38 13.43
CA GLU A 237 0.46 5.86 13.35
C GLU A 237 0.67 5.20 11.99
N ILE A 238 1.70 5.62 11.25
CA ILE A 238 2.01 5.10 9.93
C ILE A 238 3.11 4.05 10.06
N TYR A 239 2.82 2.85 9.56
CA TYR A 239 3.72 1.71 9.53
C TYR A 239 4.17 1.42 8.10
N CYS A 240 5.44 1.63 7.82
CA CYS A 240 6.07 1.33 6.54
C CYS A 240 6.56 -0.12 6.53
N CYS A 241 5.87 -1.00 5.81
CA CYS A 241 6.30 -2.39 5.67
C CYS A 241 7.41 -2.49 4.64
N THR A 242 8.51 -3.20 4.96
CA THR A 242 9.50 -3.61 3.98
C THR A 242 8.91 -4.66 3.03
N LEU A 243 9.58 -4.95 1.90
CA LEU A 243 9.13 -6.00 0.99
C LEU A 243 9.49 -7.37 1.58
N THR A 244 8.70 -8.40 1.28
CA THR A 244 9.15 -9.79 1.42
C THR A 244 10.27 -10.08 0.42
N GLN A 245 11.07 -11.10 0.67
CA GLN A 245 12.02 -11.57 -0.35
C GLN A 245 11.27 -12.12 -1.55
N ILE A 246 11.64 -11.68 -2.75
CA ILE A 246 10.95 -11.97 -4.01
C ILE A 246 11.81 -12.85 -4.89
N ALA A 247 11.20 -13.86 -5.49
CA ALA A 247 11.85 -14.78 -6.42
C ALA A 247 11.18 -14.81 -7.79
N THR A 248 11.87 -15.36 -8.75
CA THR A 248 11.37 -15.65 -10.10
C THR A 248 11.83 -17.02 -10.55
N TRP A 249 11.08 -17.64 -11.47
CA TRP A 249 11.46 -18.91 -12.06
C TRP A 249 12.66 -18.74 -13.02
N SER A 250 13.74 -19.45 -12.72
CA SER A 250 14.87 -19.57 -13.64
C SER A 250 14.59 -20.54 -14.79
N ASP A 251 15.43 -20.51 -15.83
CA ASP A 251 15.34 -21.46 -16.96
C ASP A 251 15.42 -22.93 -16.54
N GLY A 252 15.99 -23.22 -15.36
CA GLY A 252 16.07 -24.55 -14.78
C GLY A 252 14.82 -24.99 -14.01
N GLY A 253 13.79 -24.16 -13.91
CA GLY A 253 12.56 -24.44 -13.14
C GLY A 253 12.79 -24.39 -11.62
N VAL A 254 13.74 -23.60 -11.17
CA VAL A 254 14.03 -23.31 -9.76
C VAL A 254 13.73 -21.84 -9.48
N LEU A 255 13.14 -21.54 -8.34
CA LEU A 255 12.99 -20.15 -7.87
C LEU A 255 14.35 -19.60 -7.45
N THR A 256 14.67 -18.42 -7.95
CA THR A 256 15.88 -17.67 -7.62
C THR A 256 15.48 -16.24 -7.28
N GLU A 257 16.31 -15.54 -6.49
CA GLU A 257 16.06 -14.15 -6.16
C GLU A 257 15.76 -13.31 -7.40
N PHE A 258 14.70 -12.50 -7.31
CA PHE A 258 14.38 -11.56 -8.39
C PHE A 258 15.33 -10.38 -8.34
N VAL A 259 15.93 -10.10 -9.49
CA VAL A 259 16.84 -8.96 -9.69
C VAL A 259 16.28 -8.11 -10.82
N ASN A 260 16.07 -6.82 -10.58
CA ASN A 260 15.53 -5.95 -11.62
C ASN A 260 16.57 -5.70 -12.74
N GLY A 261 16.07 -5.30 -13.93
CA GLY A 261 16.91 -5.06 -15.11
C GLY A 261 17.50 -3.66 -15.19
N VAL A 262 17.23 -2.79 -14.20
CA VAL A 262 17.76 -1.42 -14.10
C VAL A 262 18.53 -1.25 -12.80
N ASP A 263 19.20 -0.10 -12.63
CA ASP A 263 19.93 0.24 -11.40
C ASP A 263 20.91 -0.86 -10.93
N GLU A 264 21.64 -1.45 -11.87
CA GLU A 264 22.69 -2.47 -11.62
C GLU A 264 22.20 -3.75 -10.91
N GLY A 265 20.90 -4.03 -11.01
CA GLY A 265 20.36 -5.29 -10.50
C GLY A 265 19.92 -5.24 -9.05
N LEU A 266 19.10 -4.25 -8.69
CA LEU A 266 18.51 -4.13 -7.35
C LEU A 266 17.53 -5.27 -7.04
N THR A 267 17.44 -5.61 -5.76
CA THR A 267 16.61 -6.68 -5.22
C THR A 267 15.57 -6.13 -4.22
N ALA A 268 14.77 -7.01 -3.64
CA ALA A 268 13.84 -6.64 -2.57
C ALA A 268 14.57 -6.06 -1.33
N ALA A 269 15.83 -6.45 -1.10
CA ALA A 269 16.65 -5.88 -0.03
C ALA A 269 16.90 -4.39 -0.21
N ASP A 270 17.19 -3.96 -1.45
CA ASP A 270 17.50 -2.56 -1.76
C ASP A 270 16.27 -1.67 -1.60
N TYR A 271 15.11 -2.13 -2.10
CA TYR A 271 13.84 -1.42 -1.90
C TYR A 271 13.44 -1.37 -0.43
N SER A 272 13.62 -2.46 0.32
CA SER A 272 13.38 -2.51 1.76
C SER A 272 14.27 -1.54 2.51
N ALA A 273 15.56 -1.48 2.20
CA ALA A 273 16.49 -0.52 2.79
C ALA A 273 16.12 0.95 2.49
N CYS A 274 15.59 1.21 1.28
CA CYS A 274 15.06 2.52 0.90
C CYS A 274 13.84 2.89 1.75
N ILE A 275 12.87 1.99 1.89
CA ILE A 275 11.68 2.17 2.73
C ILE A 275 12.08 2.47 4.18
N GLU A 276 12.96 1.64 4.75
CA GLU A 276 13.47 1.84 6.11
C GLU A 276 14.13 3.19 6.30
N LYS A 277 14.98 3.60 5.35
CA LYS A 277 15.69 4.87 5.41
C LYS A 277 14.71 6.04 5.40
N ILE A 278 13.73 6.03 4.47
CA ILE A 278 12.70 7.06 4.37
C ILE A 278 11.89 7.11 5.68
N ALA A 279 11.39 5.98 6.16
CA ALA A 279 10.61 5.90 7.38
C ALA A 279 11.38 6.42 8.59
N LYS A 280 12.63 5.97 8.80
CA LYS A 280 13.50 6.42 9.91
C LYS A 280 13.76 7.93 9.89
N ASN A 281 14.01 8.51 8.71
CA ASN A 281 14.26 9.95 8.58
C ASN A 281 13.02 10.80 8.88
N ARG A 282 11.84 10.21 8.74
CA ARG A 282 10.54 10.85 9.04
C ARG A 282 10.02 10.52 10.44
N GLY A 283 10.70 9.65 11.18
CA GLY A 283 10.26 9.20 12.51
C GLY A 283 9.03 8.28 12.47
N LEU A 284 8.82 7.59 11.35
CA LEU A 284 7.73 6.64 11.15
C LEU A 284 8.15 5.22 11.57
N SER A 285 7.17 4.39 11.89
CA SER A 285 7.37 3.00 12.29
C SER A 285 7.66 2.10 11.07
N VAL A 286 8.48 1.06 11.28
CA VAL A 286 8.83 0.08 10.25
C VAL A 286 8.35 -1.30 10.68
N VAL A 287 7.70 -2.02 9.78
CA VAL A 287 7.41 -3.45 9.90
C VAL A 287 8.37 -4.22 9.00
N ASP A 288 9.22 -5.05 9.57
CA ASP A 288 10.19 -5.83 8.80
C ASP A 288 9.52 -7.08 8.20
N LEU A 289 9.05 -6.96 6.94
CA LEU A 289 8.58 -8.11 6.16
C LEU A 289 9.72 -8.79 5.38
N TYR A 290 10.86 -8.12 5.17
CA TYR A 290 12.01 -8.75 4.52
C TYR A 290 12.55 -9.91 5.37
N GLY A 291 12.56 -9.72 6.69
CA GLY A 291 12.95 -10.73 7.67
C GLY A 291 11.84 -11.64 8.16
N CYS A 292 10.63 -11.62 7.58
CA CYS A 292 9.47 -12.35 8.11
C CYS A 292 9.58 -13.90 8.02
N GLY A 293 10.59 -14.41 7.33
CA GLY A 293 10.82 -15.86 7.17
C GLY A 293 10.45 -16.40 5.78
N ILE A 294 9.96 -15.57 4.86
CA ILE A 294 9.81 -15.93 3.45
C ILE A 294 11.16 -15.69 2.76
N GLY A 295 11.77 -16.69 2.14
CA GLY A 295 13.08 -16.56 1.52
C GLY A 295 13.51 -17.76 0.69
N GLU A 296 14.80 -17.78 0.28
CA GLU A 296 15.37 -18.77 -0.63
C GLU A 296 15.13 -20.22 -0.17
N GLU A 297 15.12 -20.47 1.14
CA GLU A 297 14.97 -21.80 1.69
C GLU A 297 13.56 -22.37 1.54
N ASN A 298 12.54 -21.48 1.36
CA ASN A 298 11.14 -21.92 1.38
C ASN A 298 10.22 -21.28 0.34
N TRP A 299 10.71 -20.45 -0.60
CA TRP A 299 9.85 -19.81 -1.62
C TRP A 299 8.88 -20.77 -2.31
N SER A 300 9.32 -21.98 -2.66
CA SER A 300 8.49 -22.99 -3.33
C SER A 300 7.35 -23.54 -2.47
N GLU A 301 7.43 -23.40 -1.17
CA GLU A 301 6.44 -23.91 -0.20
C GLU A 301 5.46 -22.80 0.21
N VAL A 302 5.99 -21.60 0.44
CA VAL A 302 5.23 -20.48 1.03
C VAL A 302 4.79 -19.43 0.01
N THR A 303 5.16 -19.58 -1.26
CA THR A 303 4.66 -18.74 -2.36
C THR A 303 4.16 -19.58 -3.53
N THR A 304 3.26 -19.00 -4.35
CA THR A 304 2.72 -19.65 -5.55
C THR A 304 3.67 -19.52 -6.75
N ASP A 305 4.36 -18.38 -6.83
CA ASP A 305 5.12 -17.96 -8.01
C ASP A 305 6.42 -17.23 -7.66
N GLY A 306 6.82 -17.25 -6.39
CA GLY A 306 7.96 -16.52 -5.86
C GLY A 306 7.61 -15.10 -5.36
N VAL A 307 6.35 -14.65 -5.56
CA VAL A 307 5.86 -13.34 -5.17
C VAL A 307 4.64 -13.43 -4.27
N HIS A 308 3.61 -14.16 -4.72
CA HIS A 308 2.32 -14.24 -4.05
C HIS A 308 2.29 -15.36 -3.01
N PRO A 309 2.11 -15.03 -1.72
CA PRO A 309 2.14 -16.01 -0.64
C PRO A 309 1.02 -17.06 -0.74
N THR A 310 1.31 -18.26 -0.28
CA THR A 310 0.31 -19.27 0.10
C THR A 310 -0.31 -18.89 1.46
N PRO A 311 -1.38 -19.58 1.94
CA PRO A 311 -1.88 -19.37 3.31
C PRO A 311 -0.79 -19.44 4.39
N GLU A 312 0.19 -20.33 4.22
CA GLU A 312 1.35 -20.41 5.12
C GLU A 312 2.22 -19.15 5.02
N GLY A 313 2.54 -18.68 3.80
CA GLY A 313 3.29 -17.44 3.60
C GLY A 313 2.54 -16.21 4.16
N MET A 314 1.22 -16.18 4.04
CA MET A 314 0.38 -15.13 4.64
C MET A 314 0.49 -15.11 6.17
N ARG A 315 0.66 -16.29 6.79
CA ARG A 315 0.88 -16.42 8.25
C ARG A 315 2.21 -15.79 8.67
N TYR A 316 3.29 -15.93 7.88
CA TYR A 316 4.55 -15.25 8.17
C TYR A 316 4.40 -13.73 8.16
N ILE A 317 3.68 -13.20 7.16
CA ILE A 317 3.41 -11.75 7.07
C ILE A 317 2.57 -11.29 8.27
N ALA A 318 1.48 -11.99 8.61
CA ALA A 318 0.63 -11.65 9.75
C ALA A 318 1.45 -11.56 11.05
N LYS A 319 2.31 -12.54 11.32
CA LYS A 319 3.17 -12.56 12.51
C LYS A 319 4.18 -11.41 12.54
N ALA A 320 4.76 -11.06 11.40
CA ALA A 320 5.67 -9.90 11.33
C ALA A 320 4.92 -8.59 11.58
N VAL A 321 3.68 -8.46 11.09
CA VAL A 321 2.82 -7.30 11.37
C VAL A 321 2.46 -7.24 12.86
N GLU A 322 2.06 -8.34 13.49
CA GLU A 322 1.82 -8.40 14.93
C GLU A 322 3.01 -7.90 15.74
N GLN A 323 4.22 -8.40 15.42
CA GLN A 323 5.46 -7.99 16.06
C GLN A 323 5.77 -6.50 15.83
N GLY A 324 5.62 -6.04 14.57
CA GLY A 324 5.89 -4.66 14.19
C GLY A 324 4.97 -3.65 14.88
N LEU A 325 3.71 -4.03 15.15
CA LEU A 325 2.77 -3.22 15.90
C LEU A 325 2.86 -3.46 17.43
N GLY A 326 3.80 -4.30 17.87
CA GLY A 326 4.05 -4.57 19.30
C GLY A 326 2.96 -5.43 19.96
N PHE A 327 2.23 -6.24 19.19
CA PHE A 327 1.48 -7.34 19.74
C PHE A 327 2.47 -8.47 20.06
N GLU A 328 2.75 -8.72 21.33
CA GLU A 328 3.54 -9.87 21.72
C GLU A 328 2.75 -11.14 21.44
N GLY A 329 3.36 -12.09 20.75
CA GLY A 329 2.67 -13.28 20.30
C GLY A 329 1.99 -14.00 21.45
N SER A 330 0.68 -14.14 21.37
CA SER A 330 -0.05 -15.17 22.09
C SER A 330 0.45 -16.52 21.58
N THR A 331 1.48 -17.05 22.22
CA THR A 331 1.87 -18.46 22.05
C THR A 331 0.76 -19.30 22.65
N ASN A 332 -0.22 -19.70 21.83
CA ASN A 332 -1.11 -20.81 22.13
C ASN A 332 -0.52 -22.12 21.59
#